data_c5afb06377e2854ae6ef7ec69aabca10
#
_entry.id   c5afb06377e2854ae6ef7ec69aabca10
#
_cell.length_a   1.000
_cell.length_b   1.000
_cell.length_c   1.000
_cell.angle_alpha   90.00
_cell.angle_beta   90.00
_cell.angle_gamma   90.00
#
_symmetry.space_group_name_H-M   'P 1'
#
loop_
_entity.id
_entity.type
_entity.pdbx_description
1 polymer ?
#
loop_
_entity_poly.entity_id
_entity_poly.type
_entity_poly.pdbx_seq_one_letter_code
_entity_poly.pdbx_strand_id
1 'polypeptide(L)'
;MQVFRLTFGASALTGALLSLGFSASLMAAEPAFLHTAQLAVIKQQLNDHQAAPQTNAAYKQLLATADKALTKPNLSVTDKGMTPPSGSKHDYLSLSAYWWADNSKPDGLPWIRKDGKVNPASKNEQSDGVRLADFTARVQNLTLAWYFSGEQKYADKAASLMRTWFIDPDTRMNPNLNFAQGVPGIAAGRNAGVLDGRYFSTRIVDSIVLLHGNPAWKESDDKAMQQWMSDYLNWLQTNKLALKESRAENNHGNWYATQVAGIAWYLDQPAVIKKMVTLMKSKLDVQLKPDGTQPAELARTRSFHYSYFDLQAISLMAVLAQKDGIDLWHYQTPQGGGILKSLDFMAKYTDDSQPWPYKSLDRISVRPVTLLSWADNATGQTRYQQQIRSTSFTLPAAPKQQEAGYHEDVTRGAIIEAEREIWLLSLPSWAKGFVAPKPLFTSGETSS
;
A
#
# COMPACT_ATOMS: atom_id res chain seq x y z
N MET A 1 75.32 28.26 49.20
CA MET A 1 73.99 28.79 49.32
C MET A 1 73.33 28.61 47.94
N GLN A 2 72.59 27.51 47.76
CA GLN A 2 71.85 27.20 46.51
C GLN A 2 70.42 27.51 46.75
N VAL A 3 69.86 28.31 45.85
CA VAL A 3 68.44 28.69 45.83
C VAL A 3 67.72 27.71 44.92
N PHE A 4 66.80 26.93 45.49
CA PHE A 4 65.87 26.04 44.74
C PHE A 4 64.72 26.88 44.20
N ARG A 5 64.50 26.85 42.88
CA ARG A 5 63.29 27.33 42.22
C ARG A 5 62.32 26.20 42.08
N LEU A 6 61.15 26.35 42.68
CA LEU A 6 60.00 25.50 42.47
C LEU A 6 59.25 25.98 41.22
N THR A 7 59.12 25.10 40.24
CA THR A 7 58.24 25.29 39.07
C THR A 7 56.88 24.65 39.33
N PHE A 8 55.85 25.47 39.34
CA PHE A 8 54.47 24.97 39.36
C PHE A 8 54.06 24.49 37.94
N GLY A 9 53.77 23.21 37.81
CA GLY A 9 53.19 22.67 36.62
C GLY A 9 51.63 22.89 36.60
N ALA A 10 51.17 23.60 35.60
CA ALA A 10 49.76 23.75 35.35
C ALA A 10 49.22 22.47 34.66
N SER A 11 48.39 21.72 35.35
CA SER A 11 47.64 20.61 34.75
C SER A 11 46.45 21.17 33.98
N ALA A 12 46.49 21.05 32.66
CA ALA A 12 45.34 21.31 31.80
C ALA A 12 44.36 20.17 31.92
N LEU A 13 43.19 20.41 32.51
CA LEU A 13 42.03 19.54 32.42
C LEU A 13 41.44 19.65 30.99
N THR A 14 41.70 18.66 30.18
CA THR A 14 40.98 18.48 28.92
C THR A 14 39.60 17.92 29.22
N GLY A 15 38.58 18.79 29.22
CA GLY A 15 37.18 18.40 29.25
C GLY A 15 36.80 17.73 27.95
N ALA A 16 36.60 16.44 27.98
CA ALA A 16 35.96 15.70 26.87
C ALA A 16 34.51 16.14 26.78
N LEU A 17 34.18 17.00 25.83
CA LEU A 17 32.82 17.24 25.38
C LEU A 17 32.33 15.96 24.69
N LEU A 18 31.58 15.16 25.42
CA LEU A 18 30.71 14.13 24.85
C LEU A 18 29.64 14.85 24.04
N SER A 19 29.88 15.02 22.75
CA SER A 19 28.81 15.34 21.81
C SER A 19 27.86 14.14 21.77
N LEU A 20 26.78 14.25 22.49
CA LEU A 20 25.61 13.43 22.27
C LEU A 20 25.10 13.75 20.84
N GLY A 21 25.63 13.01 19.88
CA GLY A 21 25.08 13.02 18.54
C GLY A 21 23.66 12.49 18.61
N PHE A 22 22.69 13.38 18.57
CA PHE A 22 21.35 13.02 18.19
C PHE A 22 21.45 12.48 16.76
N SER A 23 21.44 11.15 16.63
CA SER A 23 21.18 10.53 15.34
C SER A 23 19.78 11.00 14.93
N ALA A 24 19.70 11.98 14.04
CA ALA A 24 18.47 12.28 13.34
C ALA A 24 18.02 10.95 12.69
N SER A 25 16.84 10.48 13.06
CA SER A 25 16.22 9.32 12.46
C SER A 25 16.13 9.60 10.95
N LEU A 26 16.91 8.86 10.12
CA LEU A 26 16.93 9.06 8.68
C LEU A 26 15.59 8.55 8.11
N MET A 27 14.85 9.48 7.51
CA MET A 27 13.67 9.14 6.70
C MET A 27 14.14 8.76 5.31
N ALA A 28 13.43 7.83 4.64
CA ALA A 28 13.69 7.48 3.26
C ALA A 28 13.63 8.72 2.35
N ALA A 29 14.64 8.90 1.47
CA ALA A 29 14.67 9.97 0.47
C ALA A 29 13.78 9.64 -0.75
N GLU A 30 13.57 8.35 -1.02
CA GLU A 30 12.75 7.84 -2.11
C GLU A 30 11.49 7.17 -1.58
N PRO A 31 10.36 7.23 -2.31
CA PRO A 31 9.18 6.44 -2.00
C PRO A 31 9.46 4.93 -2.06
N ALA A 32 8.67 4.14 -1.35
CA ALA A 32 8.78 2.69 -1.37
C ALA A 32 8.35 2.10 -2.73
N PHE A 33 7.25 2.56 -3.29
CA PHE A 33 6.61 1.98 -4.47
C PHE A 33 6.62 2.90 -5.69
N LEU A 34 6.59 4.20 -5.50
CA LEU A 34 6.70 5.19 -6.58
C LEU A 34 8.16 5.41 -6.97
N HIS A 35 8.38 5.88 -8.20
CA HIS A 35 9.70 6.21 -8.73
C HIS A 35 9.76 7.70 -9.03
N THR A 36 10.48 8.49 -8.22
CA THR A 36 10.52 9.95 -8.34
C THR A 36 11.08 10.42 -9.67
N ALA A 37 12.06 9.73 -10.23
CA ALA A 37 12.61 10.07 -11.55
C ALA A 37 11.56 9.97 -12.65
N GLN A 38 10.70 8.92 -12.61
CA GLN A 38 9.62 8.76 -13.57
C GLN A 38 8.51 9.80 -13.35
N LEU A 39 8.15 10.07 -12.10
CA LEU A 39 7.14 11.08 -11.77
C LEU A 39 7.58 12.47 -12.28
N ALA A 40 8.86 12.81 -12.15
CA ALA A 40 9.41 14.09 -12.62
C ALA A 40 9.28 14.24 -14.14
N VAL A 41 9.55 13.19 -14.90
CA VAL A 41 9.39 13.19 -16.37
C VAL A 41 7.92 13.40 -16.74
N ILE A 42 7.01 12.68 -16.10
CA ILE A 42 5.56 12.81 -16.35
C ILE A 42 5.07 14.23 -16.01
N LYS A 43 5.50 14.79 -14.88
CA LYS A 43 5.19 16.17 -14.50
C LYS A 43 5.66 17.16 -15.57
N GLN A 44 6.88 16.99 -16.09
CA GLN A 44 7.40 17.84 -17.14
C GLN A 44 6.60 17.70 -18.44
N GLN A 45 6.24 16.48 -18.83
CA GLN A 45 5.40 16.24 -20.00
C GLN A 45 4.02 16.93 -19.88
N LEU A 46 3.41 16.88 -18.70
CA LEU A 46 2.15 17.60 -18.44
C LEU A 46 2.32 19.10 -18.55
N ASN A 47 3.38 19.66 -18.00
CA ASN A 47 3.66 21.11 -18.06
C ASN A 47 3.95 21.57 -19.49
N ASP A 48 4.59 20.74 -20.30
CA ASP A 48 4.96 21.03 -21.70
C ASP A 48 3.84 20.68 -22.70
N HIS A 49 2.69 20.21 -22.24
CA HIS A 49 1.60 19.69 -23.08
C HIS A 49 2.04 18.58 -24.05
N GLN A 50 2.97 17.73 -23.58
CA GLN A 50 3.56 16.62 -24.34
C GLN A 50 3.18 15.24 -23.77
N ALA A 51 2.26 15.20 -22.78
CA ALA A 51 1.85 13.96 -22.15
C ALA A 51 0.96 13.13 -23.08
N ALA A 52 1.02 11.80 -22.91
CA ALA A 52 0.11 10.89 -23.59
C ALA A 52 -1.35 11.20 -23.26
N PRO A 53 -2.31 10.90 -24.16
CA PRO A 53 -3.74 11.13 -23.87
C PRO A 53 -4.23 10.44 -22.59
N GLN A 54 -3.75 9.24 -22.31
CA GLN A 54 -4.08 8.48 -21.10
C GLN A 54 -3.53 9.18 -19.83
N THR A 55 -2.33 9.75 -19.91
CA THR A 55 -1.72 10.52 -18.81
C THR A 55 -2.55 11.78 -18.55
N ASN A 56 -2.95 12.51 -19.57
CA ASN A 56 -3.81 13.68 -19.44
C ASN A 56 -5.16 13.32 -18.81
N ALA A 57 -5.78 12.23 -19.25
CA ALA A 57 -7.06 11.76 -18.70
C ALA A 57 -6.95 11.39 -17.23
N ALA A 58 -5.90 10.63 -16.86
CA ALA A 58 -5.64 10.25 -15.46
C ALA A 58 -5.36 11.48 -14.58
N TYR A 59 -4.62 12.45 -15.08
CA TYR A 59 -4.35 13.70 -14.36
C TYR A 59 -5.62 14.52 -14.13
N LYS A 60 -6.45 14.67 -15.15
CA LYS A 60 -7.74 15.36 -15.03
C LYS A 60 -8.65 14.70 -13.99
N GLN A 61 -8.69 13.36 -14.02
CA GLN A 61 -9.46 12.58 -13.05
C GLN A 61 -8.93 12.75 -11.62
N LEU A 62 -7.61 12.76 -11.46
CA LEU A 62 -6.96 12.99 -10.16
C LEU A 62 -7.33 14.35 -9.59
N LEU A 63 -7.24 15.42 -10.38
CA LEU A 63 -7.59 16.78 -9.94
C LEU A 63 -9.06 16.88 -9.53
N ALA A 64 -9.97 16.29 -10.30
CA ALA A 64 -11.38 16.28 -9.96
C ALA A 64 -11.65 15.57 -8.61
N THR A 65 -10.99 14.46 -8.37
CA THR A 65 -11.08 13.71 -7.11
C THR A 65 -10.48 14.49 -5.94
N ALA A 66 -9.32 15.11 -6.14
CA ALA A 66 -8.66 15.95 -5.12
C ALA A 66 -9.51 17.20 -4.78
N ASP A 67 -10.12 17.83 -5.77
CA ASP A 67 -10.99 18.99 -5.55
C ASP A 67 -12.20 18.63 -4.65
N LYS A 68 -12.79 17.46 -4.85
CA LYS A 68 -13.85 16.98 -3.97
C LYS A 68 -13.35 16.77 -2.53
N ALA A 69 -12.13 16.26 -2.37
CA ALA A 69 -11.55 16.03 -1.05
C ALA A 69 -11.27 17.34 -0.28
N LEU A 70 -11.02 18.46 -0.97
CA LEU A 70 -10.75 19.74 -0.33
C LEU A 70 -11.91 20.22 0.56
N THR A 71 -13.13 19.93 0.18
CA THR A 71 -14.34 20.43 0.86
C THR A 71 -14.89 19.47 1.91
N LYS A 72 -14.36 18.25 1.99
CA LYS A 72 -14.82 17.26 2.96
C LYS A 72 -14.14 17.44 4.32
N PRO A 73 -14.86 17.17 5.43
CA PRO A 73 -14.26 17.22 6.77
C PRO A 73 -13.10 16.22 6.90
N ASN A 74 -12.16 16.53 7.79
CA ASN A 74 -11.14 15.56 8.16
C ASN A 74 -11.75 14.33 8.85
N LEU A 75 -11.15 13.19 8.62
CA LEU A 75 -11.61 11.91 9.15
C LEU A 75 -10.78 11.51 10.37
N SER A 76 -11.47 10.92 11.36
CA SER A 76 -10.83 10.38 12.57
C SER A 76 -11.47 9.06 12.99
N VAL A 77 -10.67 8.17 13.57
CA VAL A 77 -11.18 6.96 14.24
C VAL A 77 -12.14 7.28 15.37
N THR A 78 -12.05 8.47 15.95
CA THR A 78 -12.95 8.91 17.02
C THR A 78 -14.37 9.24 16.54
N ASP A 79 -14.59 9.29 15.21
CA ASP A 79 -15.89 9.57 14.61
C ASP A 79 -16.82 8.35 14.57
N LYS A 80 -16.29 7.14 14.81
CA LYS A 80 -17.10 5.91 14.69
C LYS A 80 -18.24 5.84 15.68
N GLY A 81 -19.35 5.22 15.29
CA GLY A 81 -20.49 4.98 16.18
C GLY A 81 -20.26 3.87 17.21
N MET A 82 -19.53 2.81 16.82
CA MET A 82 -19.20 1.71 17.71
C MET A 82 -18.10 2.09 18.70
N THR A 83 -18.17 1.54 19.91
CA THR A 83 -17.09 1.67 20.89
C THR A 83 -16.29 0.38 20.92
N PRO A 84 -14.95 0.43 20.71
CA PRO A 84 -14.10 -0.74 20.84
C PRO A 84 -14.16 -1.37 22.23
N PRO A 85 -13.88 -2.67 22.37
CA PRO A 85 -13.89 -3.35 23.68
C PRO A 85 -12.96 -2.73 24.73
N SER A 86 -11.92 -2.02 24.30
CA SER A 86 -11.03 -1.25 25.19
C SER A 86 -11.71 -0.03 25.84
N GLY A 87 -12.85 0.40 25.34
CA GLY A 87 -13.52 1.64 25.72
C GLY A 87 -12.94 2.90 25.05
N SER A 88 -11.86 2.79 24.29
CA SER A 88 -11.21 3.91 23.61
C SER A 88 -11.60 4.00 22.14
N LYS A 89 -12.22 5.10 21.73
CA LYS A 89 -12.51 5.38 20.32
C LYS A 89 -11.26 5.71 19.49
N HIS A 90 -10.12 5.90 20.13
CA HIS A 90 -8.83 6.01 19.44
C HIS A 90 -8.35 4.66 18.88
N ASP A 91 -8.89 3.54 19.35
CA ASP A 91 -8.59 2.25 18.79
C ASP A 91 -9.38 2.01 17.49
N TYR A 92 -8.65 1.60 16.48
CA TYR A 92 -9.22 1.19 15.20
C TYR A 92 -10.12 -0.03 15.38
N LEU A 93 -11.30 0.02 14.81
CA LEU A 93 -12.26 -1.09 14.82
C LEU A 93 -12.86 -1.28 13.44
N SER A 94 -12.83 -2.50 12.92
CA SER A 94 -13.58 -2.87 11.73
C SER A 94 -14.26 -4.22 11.88
N LEU A 95 -15.26 -4.46 11.03
CA LEU A 95 -15.99 -5.72 10.95
C LEU A 95 -15.57 -6.49 9.70
N SER A 96 -15.55 -7.81 9.82
CA SER A 96 -15.22 -8.70 8.73
C SER A 96 -16.31 -8.68 7.67
N ALA A 97 -15.92 -8.44 6.41
CA ALA A 97 -16.86 -8.16 5.32
C ALA A 97 -17.71 -9.37 4.90
N TYR A 98 -17.21 -10.59 5.06
CA TYR A 98 -17.85 -11.80 4.56
C TYR A 98 -18.59 -12.59 5.66
N TRP A 99 -18.92 -11.92 6.76
CA TRP A 99 -19.61 -12.52 7.89
C TRP A 99 -20.95 -11.83 8.11
N TRP A 100 -21.97 -12.62 8.42
CA TRP A 100 -23.35 -12.20 8.51
C TRP A 100 -24.00 -12.73 9.78
N ALA A 101 -24.98 -11.98 10.29
CA ALA A 101 -25.78 -12.47 11.40
C ALA A 101 -26.41 -13.82 11.07
N ASP A 102 -26.45 -14.72 12.03
CA ASP A 102 -27.11 -16.02 11.93
C ASP A 102 -28.60 -15.87 12.21
N ASN A 103 -29.42 -15.83 11.16
CA ASN A 103 -30.85 -15.64 11.29
C ASN A 103 -31.58 -16.81 11.98
N SER A 104 -30.92 -17.94 12.20
CA SER A 104 -31.47 -19.06 12.98
C SER A 104 -31.38 -18.82 14.48
N LYS A 105 -30.70 -17.78 14.93
CA LYS A 105 -30.51 -17.40 16.33
C LYS A 105 -31.29 -16.13 16.67
N PRO A 106 -31.88 -16.02 17.89
CA PRO A 106 -32.63 -14.84 18.29
C PRO A 106 -31.80 -13.54 18.30
N ASP A 107 -30.53 -13.63 18.67
CA ASP A 107 -29.59 -12.50 18.71
C ASP A 107 -28.68 -12.41 17.46
N GLY A 108 -28.83 -13.33 16.51
CA GLY A 108 -27.98 -13.41 15.32
C GLY A 108 -26.55 -13.86 15.57
N LEU A 109 -26.20 -14.30 16.78
CA LEU A 109 -24.85 -14.61 17.23
C LEU A 109 -24.62 -16.14 17.37
N PRO A 110 -23.38 -16.62 17.09
CA PRO A 110 -22.29 -15.91 16.42
C PRO A 110 -22.58 -15.72 14.94
N TRP A 111 -21.96 -14.69 14.34
CA TRP A 111 -22.05 -14.50 12.90
C TRP A 111 -21.47 -15.69 12.12
N ILE A 112 -21.99 -15.92 10.93
CA ILE A 112 -21.59 -17.02 10.05
C ILE A 112 -20.90 -16.48 8.79
N ARG A 113 -19.96 -17.25 8.23
CA ARG A 113 -19.21 -16.88 7.05
C ARG A 113 -19.98 -17.15 5.75
N LYS A 114 -19.98 -16.16 4.86
CA LYS A 114 -20.45 -16.28 3.48
C LYS A 114 -19.39 -15.70 2.54
N ASP A 115 -18.43 -16.53 2.14
CA ASP A 115 -17.27 -16.07 1.39
C ASP A 115 -17.67 -15.33 0.11
N GLY A 116 -17.05 -14.17 -0.12
CA GLY A 116 -17.29 -13.31 -1.26
C GLY A 116 -18.57 -12.46 -1.21
N LYS A 117 -19.41 -12.64 -0.19
CA LYS A 117 -20.65 -11.86 -0.02
C LYS A 117 -20.44 -10.77 1.01
N VAL A 118 -20.32 -9.53 0.55
CA VAL A 118 -20.05 -8.38 1.43
C VAL A 118 -21.28 -8.03 2.24
N ASN A 119 -21.12 -8.03 3.57
CA ASN A 119 -22.13 -7.53 4.49
C ASN A 119 -22.08 -6.01 4.57
N PRO A 120 -23.16 -5.27 4.23
CA PRO A 120 -23.18 -3.82 4.31
C PRO A 120 -22.87 -3.26 5.69
N ALA A 121 -23.15 -3.99 6.78
CA ALA A 121 -22.82 -3.59 8.14
C ALA A 121 -21.32 -3.40 8.36
N SER A 122 -20.45 -4.02 7.55
CA SER A 122 -19.00 -3.81 7.60
C SER A 122 -18.54 -2.56 6.85
N LYS A 123 -19.43 -1.87 6.13
CA LYS A 123 -19.10 -0.81 5.15
C LYS A 123 -19.85 0.49 5.40
N ASN A 124 -20.02 0.87 6.67
CA ASN A 124 -20.68 2.11 7.06
C ASN A 124 -19.89 2.88 8.12
N GLU A 125 -20.42 4.00 8.58
CA GLU A 125 -19.77 4.91 9.51
C GLU A 125 -19.66 4.37 10.96
N GLN A 126 -20.30 3.26 11.26
CA GLN A 126 -20.28 2.68 12.61
C GLN A 126 -18.91 2.10 12.96
N SER A 127 -18.12 1.73 11.96
CA SER A 127 -16.77 1.21 12.11
C SER A 127 -15.78 1.95 11.21
N ASP A 128 -14.50 1.57 11.23
CA ASP A 128 -13.43 2.34 10.62
C ASP A 128 -12.96 1.81 9.25
N GLY A 129 -13.46 0.67 8.80
CA GLY A 129 -12.94 0.03 7.58
C GLY A 129 -13.01 0.92 6.35
N VAL A 130 -14.20 1.45 6.04
CA VAL A 130 -14.39 2.41 4.93
C VAL A 130 -13.71 3.74 5.23
N ARG A 131 -13.76 4.19 6.49
CA ARG A 131 -13.13 5.45 6.92
C ARG A 131 -11.62 5.43 6.67
N LEU A 132 -10.93 4.34 6.98
CA LEU A 132 -9.50 4.19 6.71
C LEU A 132 -9.21 4.20 5.20
N ALA A 133 -9.98 3.45 4.42
CA ALA A 133 -9.82 3.43 2.97
C ALA A 133 -10.02 4.83 2.36
N ASP A 134 -11.06 5.56 2.78
CA ASP A 134 -11.32 6.93 2.33
C ASP A 134 -10.23 7.89 2.75
N PHE A 135 -9.82 7.85 4.01
CA PHE A 135 -8.77 8.71 4.53
C PHE A 135 -7.46 8.54 3.75
N THR A 136 -7.00 7.32 3.59
CA THR A 136 -5.73 7.03 2.92
C THR A 136 -5.78 7.38 1.42
N ALA A 137 -6.92 7.15 0.78
CA ALA A 137 -7.13 7.53 -0.62
C ALA A 137 -7.12 9.05 -0.79
N ARG A 138 -7.77 9.81 0.11
CA ARG A 138 -7.75 11.28 0.06
C ARG A 138 -6.35 11.84 0.24
N VAL A 139 -5.58 11.33 1.19
CA VAL A 139 -4.18 11.75 1.40
C VAL A 139 -3.36 11.51 0.14
N GLN A 140 -3.45 10.34 -0.46
CA GLN A 140 -2.72 10.01 -1.68
C GLN A 140 -3.16 10.91 -2.86
N ASN A 141 -4.45 11.06 -3.08
CA ASN A 141 -4.99 11.89 -4.16
C ASN A 141 -4.55 13.35 -4.03
N LEU A 142 -4.65 13.92 -2.84
CA LEU A 142 -4.25 15.30 -2.57
C LEU A 142 -2.74 15.50 -2.71
N THR A 143 -1.94 14.58 -2.21
CA THR A 143 -0.49 14.64 -2.32
C THR A 143 -0.04 14.58 -3.77
N LEU A 144 -0.59 13.68 -4.56
CA LEU A 144 -0.28 13.55 -5.99
C LEU A 144 -0.78 14.76 -6.79
N ALA A 145 -1.97 15.29 -6.46
CA ALA A 145 -2.50 16.50 -7.09
C ALA A 145 -1.57 17.70 -6.85
N TRP A 146 -1.06 17.86 -5.62
CA TRP A 146 -0.05 18.87 -5.33
C TRP A 146 1.23 18.61 -6.13
N TYR A 147 1.73 17.38 -6.14
CA TYR A 147 2.97 17.06 -6.82
C TYR A 147 2.94 17.46 -8.29
N PHE A 148 1.87 17.12 -9.02
CA PHE A 148 1.75 17.40 -10.45
C PHE A 148 1.33 18.84 -10.76
N SER A 149 0.48 19.45 -9.95
CA SER A 149 -0.05 20.80 -10.21
C SER A 149 0.77 21.92 -9.57
N GLY A 150 1.49 21.64 -8.49
CA GLY A 150 2.16 22.65 -7.67
C GLY A 150 1.22 23.49 -6.81
N GLU A 151 -0.08 23.21 -6.80
CA GLU A 151 -1.06 23.98 -6.02
C GLU A 151 -1.01 23.61 -4.54
N GLN A 152 -0.58 24.57 -3.73
CA GLN A 152 -0.34 24.37 -2.28
C GLN A 152 -1.58 23.93 -1.51
N LYS A 153 -2.77 24.31 -1.93
CA LYS A 153 -4.03 23.92 -1.27
C LYS A 153 -4.18 22.41 -1.07
N TYR A 154 -3.70 21.63 -2.03
CA TYR A 154 -3.75 20.16 -1.95
C TYR A 154 -2.79 19.62 -0.88
N ALA A 155 -1.57 20.17 -0.82
CA ALA A 155 -0.59 19.79 0.22
C ALA A 155 -1.08 20.18 1.62
N ASP A 156 -1.68 21.36 1.76
CA ASP A 156 -2.25 21.84 3.03
C ASP A 156 -3.32 20.87 3.55
N LYS A 157 -4.22 20.43 2.68
CA LYS A 157 -5.30 19.50 3.05
C LYS A 157 -4.76 18.11 3.38
N ALA A 158 -3.82 17.59 2.59
CA ALA A 158 -3.19 16.29 2.85
C ALA A 158 -2.49 16.26 4.22
N ALA A 159 -1.73 17.31 4.53
CA ALA A 159 -1.06 17.46 5.82
C ALA A 159 -2.07 17.55 6.98
N SER A 160 -3.13 18.32 6.82
CA SER A 160 -4.19 18.44 7.82
C SER A 160 -4.88 17.10 8.10
N LEU A 161 -5.20 16.35 7.07
CA LEU A 161 -5.79 15.00 7.19
C LEU A 161 -4.88 14.06 7.97
N MET A 162 -3.58 14.07 7.68
CA MET A 162 -2.61 13.22 8.37
C MET A 162 -2.42 13.62 9.82
N ARG A 163 -2.40 14.92 10.14
CA ARG A 163 -2.34 15.36 11.55
C ARG A 163 -3.55 14.88 12.33
N THR A 164 -4.74 14.99 11.78
CA THR A 164 -5.98 14.53 12.44
C THR A 164 -5.93 13.03 12.72
N TRP A 165 -5.48 12.24 11.78
CA TRP A 165 -5.49 10.79 11.92
C TRP A 165 -4.37 10.24 12.80
N PHE A 166 -3.16 10.81 12.72
CA PHE A 166 -1.97 10.23 13.33
C PHE A 166 -1.39 11.02 14.51
N ILE A 167 -1.59 12.34 14.57
CA ILE A 167 -0.78 13.21 15.42
C ILE A 167 -1.58 13.89 16.52
N ASP A 168 -2.72 14.48 16.19
CA ASP A 168 -3.51 15.29 17.14
C ASP A 168 -4.03 14.42 18.29
N PRO A 169 -3.76 14.78 19.56
CA PRO A 169 -4.12 13.92 20.71
C PRO A 169 -5.62 13.61 20.83
N ASP A 170 -6.48 14.52 20.41
CA ASP A 170 -7.93 14.36 20.54
C ASP A 170 -8.54 13.41 19.49
N THR A 171 -7.83 13.19 18.39
CA THR A 171 -8.39 12.50 17.20
C THR A 171 -7.55 11.35 16.69
N ARG A 172 -6.30 11.22 17.10
CA ARG A 172 -5.36 10.26 16.55
C ARG A 172 -5.73 8.81 16.80
N MET A 173 -5.41 7.98 15.84
CA MET A 173 -5.47 6.53 15.95
C MET A 173 -4.32 5.99 16.80
N ASN A 174 -4.63 5.08 17.74
CA ASN A 174 -3.59 4.28 18.39
C ASN A 174 -2.93 3.34 17.38
N PRO A 175 -1.60 3.16 17.42
CA PRO A 175 -0.85 2.44 16.39
C PRO A 175 -0.95 0.90 16.54
N ASN A 176 -2.15 0.37 16.41
CA ASN A 176 -2.42 -1.05 16.43
C ASN A 176 -3.71 -1.40 15.69
N LEU A 177 -3.89 -2.67 15.37
CA LEU A 177 -5.08 -3.23 14.74
C LEU A 177 -5.69 -4.35 15.61
N ASN A 178 -5.72 -4.15 16.92
CA ASN A 178 -6.23 -5.17 17.87
C ASN A 178 -7.70 -5.52 17.62
N PHE A 179 -8.48 -4.60 17.07
CA PHE A 179 -9.93 -4.76 16.85
C PHE A 179 -10.32 -4.69 15.38
N ALA A 180 -9.39 -5.03 14.48
CA ALA A 180 -9.67 -5.05 13.06
C ALA A 180 -10.31 -6.37 12.62
N GLN A 181 -11.25 -6.28 11.68
CA GLN A 181 -12.01 -7.38 11.11
C GLN A 181 -12.58 -8.33 12.18
N GLY A 182 -13.18 -7.75 13.20
CA GLY A 182 -13.90 -8.50 14.22
C GLY A 182 -15.10 -9.23 13.64
N VAL A 183 -15.49 -10.32 14.32
CA VAL A 183 -16.68 -11.10 14.00
C VAL A 183 -17.53 -11.17 15.27
N PRO A 184 -18.70 -10.53 15.28
CA PRO A 184 -19.60 -10.58 16.44
C PRO A 184 -19.90 -12.00 16.92
N GLY A 185 -19.71 -12.22 18.20
CA GLY A 185 -19.87 -13.52 18.83
C GLY A 185 -18.67 -14.48 18.72
N ILE A 186 -17.62 -14.13 17.98
CA ILE A 186 -16.43 -14.98 17.79
C ILE A 186 -15.15 -14.27 18.29
N ALA A 187 -14.85 -13.09 17.76
CA ALA A 187 -13.63 -12.37 18.11
C ALA A 187 -13.78 -10.87 17.90
N ALA A 188 -13.27 -10.06 18.83
CA ALA A 188 -13.29 -8.61 18.73
C ALA A 188 -12.31 -8.10 17.62
N GLY A 189 -11.25 -8.85 17.40
CA GLY A 189 -10.28 -8.62 16.32
C GLY A 189 -9.67 -9.94 15.90
N ARG A 190 -9.23 -10.01 14.64
CA ARG A 190 -8.65 -11.23 14.05
C ARG A 190 -7.35 -10.93 13.32
N ASN A 191 -6.53 -11.95 13.10
CA ASN A 191 -5.32 -11.83 12.29
C ASN A 191 -5.62 -11.26 10.88
N ALA A 192 -6.73 -11.66 10.26
CA ALA A 192 -7.15 -11.13 8.97
C ALA A 192 -7.27 -9.60 8.94
N GLY A 193 -7.51 -8.97 10.08
CA GLY A 193 -7.61 -7.51 10.21
C GLY A 193 -6.32 -6.76 9.94
N VAL A 194 -5.16 -7.43 9.98
CA VAL A 194 -3.88 -6.83 9.60
C VAL A 194 -3.91 -6.33 8.15
N LEU A 195 -4.70 -6.97 7.29
CA LEU A 195 -4.92 -6.57 5.91
C LEU A 195 -5.45 -5.14 5.77
N ASP A 196 -6.27 -4.67 6.72
CA ASP A 196 -6.83 -3.31 6.69
C ASP A 196 -5.73 -2.24 6.67
N GLY A 197 -4.60 -2.50 7.32
CA GLY A 197 -3.46 -1.58 7.42
C GLY A 197 -2.57 -1.51 6.18
N ARG A 198 -2.84 -2.31 5.13
CA ARG A 198 -2.02 -2.29 3.91
C ARG A 198 -1.91 -0.90 3.27
N TYR A 199 -2.91 -0.07 3.46
CA TYR A 199 -2.95 1.29 2.93
C TYR A 199 -1.96 2.24 3.60
N PHE A 200 -1.55 1.97 4.83
CA PHE A 200 -0.46 2.73 5.47
C PHE A 200 0.83 2.58 4.67
N SER A 201 1.11 1.39 4.19
CA SER A 201 2.26 1.10 3.35
C SER A 201 2.08 1.56 1.90
N THR A 202 0.93 1.26 1.29
CA THR A 202 0.73 1.51 -0.16
C THR A 202 0.32 2.93 -0.50
N ARG A 203 -0.20 3.71 0.46
CA ARG A 203 -0.70 5.06 0.22
C ARG A 203 -0.05 6.14 1.08
N ILE A 204 0.18 5.88 2.36
CA ILE A 204 0.58 6.93 3.32
C ILE A 204 2.08 7.17 3.29
N VAL A 205 2.92 6.14 3.40
CA VAL A 205 4.38 6.35 3.53
C VAL A 205 4.97 7.06 2.31
N ASP A 206 4.54 6.71 1.11
CA ASP A 206 5.00 7.40 -0.11
C ASP A 206 4.51 8.85 -0.16
N SER A 207 3.29 9.11 0.32
CA SER A 207 2.74 10.47 0.42
C SER A 207 3.57 11.34 1.35
N ILE A 208 4.00 10.82 2.50
CA ILE A 208 4.85 11.55 3.45
C ILE A 208 6.20 11.89 2.80
N VAL A 209 6.80 10.92 2.10
CA VAL A 209 8.08 11.14 1.42
C VAL A 209 7.97 12.24 0.36
N LEU A 210 6.89 12.25 -0.43
CA LEU A 210 6.65 13.28 -1.43
C LEU A 210 6.41 14.66 -0.81
N LEU A 211 5.77 14.73 0.35
CA LEU A 211 5.48 15.99 1.05
C LEU A 211 6.67 16.52 1.86
N HIS A 212 7.75 15.76 2.00
CA HIS A 212 8.92 16.19 2.76
C HIS A 212 9.46 17.52 2.24
N GLY A 213 9.67 18.46 3.14
CA GLY A 213 10.12 19.82 2.81
C GLY A 213 9.01 20.79 2.37
N ASN A 214 7.76 20.34 2.18
CA ASN A 214 6.65 21.22 1.91
C ASN A 214 6.30 22.03 3.18
N PRO A 215 6.01 23.35 3.08
CA PRO A 215 5.68 24.19 4.24
C PRO A 215 4.50 23.68 5.07
N ALA A 216 3.57 22.95 4.49
CA ALA A 216 2.42 22.37 5.19
C ALA A 216 2.79 21.20 6.08
N TRP A 217 3.88 20.51 5.78
CA TRP A 217 4.37 19.34 6.51
C TRP A 217 5.67 19.68 7.23
N LYS A 218 5.56 20.00 8.52
CA LYS A 218 6.68 20.50 9.33
C LYS A 218 7.57 19.36 9.80
N GLU A 219 8.79 19.69 10.22
CA GLU A 219 9.71 18.73 10.83
C GLU A 219 9.12 18.05 12.08
N SER A 220 8.34 18.78 12.88
CA SER A 220 7.62 18.21 14.02
C SER A 220 6.57 17.19 13.60
N ASP A 221 5.92 17.38 12.44
CA ASP A 221 4.99 16.42 11.86
C ASP A 221 5.73 15.14 11.41
N ASP A 222 6.88 15.29 10.75
CA ASP A 222 7.73 14.16 10.36
C ASP A 222 8.14 13.32 11.57
N LYS A 223 8.59 13.95 12.66
CA LYS A 223 8.99 13.24 13.88
C LYS A 223 7.85 12.49 14.52
N ALA A 224 6.68 13.11 14.62
CA ALA A 224 5.50 12.48 15.19
C ALA A 224 5.04 11.29 14.33
N MET A 225 5.09 11.42 13.00
CA MET A 225 4.74 10.36 12.07
C MET A 225 5.73 9.19 12.11
N GLN A 226 7.03 9.47 12.19
CA GLN A 226 8.05 8.43 12.35
C GLN A 226 7.84 7.64 13.64
N GLN A 227 7.47 8.31 14.73
CA GLN A 227 7.16 7.64 15.99
C GLN A 227 5.92 6.75 15.86
N TRP A 228 4.85 7.28 15.24
CA TRP A 228 3.63 6.49 15.03
C TRP A 228 3.90 5.25 14.18
N MET A 229 4.63 5.40 13.07
CA MET A 229 4.98 4.27 12.18
C MET A 229 5.93 3.29 12.86
N SER A 230 6.84 3.76 13.69
CA SER A 230 7.74 2.92 14.47
C SER A 230 6.96 2.06 15.48
N ASP A 231 6.02 2.66 16.19
CA ASP A 231 5.15 1.93 17.15
C ASP A 231 4.26 0.93 16.42
N TYR A 232 3.72 1.30 15.27
CA TYR A 232 2.91 0.41 14.45
C TYR A 232 3.72 -0.75 13.87
N LEU A 233 4.93 -0.49 13.38
CA LEU A 233 5.84 -1.54 12.91
C LEU A 233 6.19 -2.51 14.05
N ASN A 234 6.42 -2.01 15.25
CA ASN A 234 6.63 -2.87 16.42
C ASN A 234 5.43 -3.77 16.68
N TRP A 235 4.21 -3.22 16.61
CA TRP A 235 2.99 -4.02 16.74
C TRP A 235 2.91 -5.12 15.67
N LEU A 236 3.20 -4.79 14.41
CA LEU A 236 3.20 -5.77 13.31
C LEU A 236 4.22 -6.90 13.52
N GLN A 237 5.33 -6.62 14.17
CA GLN A 237 6.41 -7.58 14.38
C GLN A 237 6.31 -8.36 15.68
N THR A 238 5.47 -7.95 16.62
CA THR A 238 5.44 -8.54 17.98
C THR A 238 4.06 -9.01 18.42
N ASN A 239 2.98 -8.42 17.92
CA ASN A 239 1.63 -8.80 18.36
C ASN A 239 1.24 -10.16 17.81
N LYS A 240 0.58 -10.98 18.63
CA LYS A 240 0.19 -12.34 18.25
C LYS A 240 -0.75 -12.41 17.04
N LEU A 241 -1.65 -11.43 16.86
CA LEU A 241 -2.52 -11.39 15.68
C LEU A 241 -1.70 -11.13 14.41
N ALA A 242 -0.78 -10.16 14.45
CA ALA A 242 0.10 -9.84 13.35
C ALA A 242 1.02 -11.02 13.00
N LEU A 243 1.61 -11.67 14.00
CA LEU A 243 2.47 -12.83 13.80
C LEU A 243 1.68 -14.03 13.23
N LYS A 244 0.43 -14.21 13.63
CA LYS A 244 -0.45 -15.21 13.01
C LYS A 244 -0.70 -14.91 11.54
N GLU A 245 -0.95 -13.65 11.20
CA GLU A 245 -1.12 -13.24 9.79
C GLU A 245 0.16 -13.47 8.98
N SER A 246 1.33 -13.23 9.56
CA SER A 246 2.62 -13.48 8.91
C SER A 246 2.81 -14.94 8.48
N ARG A 247 2.16 -15.86 9.14
CA ARG A 247 2.23 -17.30 8.86
C ARG A 247 1.21 -17.80 7.84
N ALA A 248 0.27 -16.94 7.42
CA ALA A 248 -0.70 -17.32 6.40
C ALA A 248 -0.01 -17.67 5.07
N GLU A 249 -0.46 -18.75 4.44
CA GLU A 249 0.10 -19.27 3.18
C GLU A 249 -0.73 -18.88 1.96
N ASN A 250 -1.40 -17.75 2.03
CA ASN A 250 -2.21 -17.15 0.96
C ASN A 250 -1.91 -15.65 0.85
N ASN A 251 -2.75 -14.92 0.12
CA ASN A 251 -2.61 -13.48 -0.05
C ASN A 251 -2.42 -12.71 1.26
N HIS A 252 -3.03 -13.14 2.34
CA HIS A 252 -2.90 -12.50 3.65
C HIS A 252 -1.46 -12.43 4.13
N GLY A 253 -0.71 -13.52 4.02
CA GLY A 253 0.71 -13.55 4.40
C GLY A 253 1.57 -12.67 3.50
N ASN A 254 1.28 -12.61 2.21
CA ASN A 254 1.98 -11.74 1.28
C ASN A 254 1.68 -10.26 1.53
N TRP A 255 0.43 -9.91 1.82
CA TRP A 255 0.08 -8.55 2.20
C TRP A 255 0.73 -8.13 3.52
N TYR A 256 0.84 -9.04 4.50
CA TYR A 256 1.60 -8.77 5.71
C TYR A 256 3.05 -8.39 5.36
N ALA A 257 3.73 -9.21 4.57
CA ALA A 257 5.12 -8.98 4.23
C ALA A 257 5.33 -7.65 3.48
N THR A 258 4.47 -7.36 2.52
CA THR A 258 4.51 -6.11 1.74
C THR A 258 4.21 -4.89 2.61
N GLN A 259 3.25 -4.99 3.51
CA GLN A 259 2.94 -3.92 4.45
C GLN A 259 4.14 -3.60 5.36
N VAL A 260 4.72 -4.62 5.97
CA VAL A 260 5.89 -4.46 6.84
C VAL A 260 7.07 -3.87 6.08
N ALA A 261 7.33 -4.36 4.86
CA ALA A 261 8.44 -3.89 4.04
C ALA A 261 8.31 -2.41 3.65
N GLY A 262 7.10 -1.95 3.29
CA GLY A 262 6.86 -0.55 2.94
C GLY A 262 7.08 0.40 4.12
N ILE A 263 6.62 0.02 5.30
CA ILE A 263 6.85 0.81 6.52
C ILE A 263 8.34 0.79 6.92
N ALA A 264 8.98 -0.38 6.81
CA ALA A 264 10.42 -0.51 7.07
C ALA A 264 11.26 0.32 6.10
N TRP A 265 10.85 0.43 4.84
CA TRP A 265 11.49 1.33 3.88
C TRP A 265 11.41 2.78 4.33
N TYR A 266 10.22 3.25 4.71
CA TYR A 266 10.02 4.60 5.22
C TYR A 266 10.87 4.90 6.45
N LEU A 267 11.03 3.93 7.35
CA LEU A 267 11.83 4.06 8.59
C LEU A 267 13.33 3.74 8.40
N ASP A 268 13.77 3.49 7.18
CA ASP A 268 15.17 3.13 6.86
C ASP A 268 15.66 1.91 7.65
N GLN A 269 14.92 0.82 7.57
CA GLN A 269 15.25 -0.45 8.22
C GLN A 269 15.47 -1.58 7.20
N PRO A 270 16.61 -1.59 6.50
CA PRO A 270 16.87 -2.54 5.40
C PRO A 270 16.90 -4.00 5.86
N ALA A 271 17.29 -4.28 7.09
CA ALA A 271 17.29 -5.64 7.64
C ALA A 271 15.87 -6.21 7.72
N VAL A 272 14.87 -5.39 8.05
CA VAL A 272 13.46 -5.80 8.08
C VAL A 272 12.96 -6.09 6.67
N ILE A 273 13.34 -5.27 5.69
CA ILE A 273 13.00 -5.49 4.27
C ILE A 273 13.53 -6.84 3.80
N LYS A 274 14.81 -7.14 4.05
CA LYS A 274 15.42 -8.44 3.68
C LYS A 274 14.70 -9.61 4.34
N LYS A 275 14.33 -9.48 5.61
CA LYS A 275 13.54 -10.49 6.32
C LYS A 275 12.19 -10.73 5.64
N MET A 276 11.51 -9.67 5.20
CA MET A 276 10.21 -9.78 4.54
C MET A 276 10.33 -10.37 3.13
N VAL A 277 11.38 -10.06 2.39
CA VAL A 277 11.67 -10.70 1.10
C VAL A 277 11.88 -12.20 1.29
N THR A 278 12.67 -12.60 2.27
CA THR A 278 12.90 -14.04 2.61
C THR A 278 11.59 -14.72 2.99
N LEU A 279 10.77 -14.08 3.82
CA LEU A 279 9.45 -14.59 4.19
C LEU A 279 8.56 -14.78 2.96
N MET A 280 8.53 -13.79 2.06
CA MET A 280 7.73 -13.89 0.85
C MET A 280 8.23 -15.00 -0.07
N LYS A 281 9.53 -15.17 -0.28
CA LYS A 281 10.08 -16.27 -1.08
C LYS A 281 9.56 -17.62 -0.56
N SER A 282 9.56 -17.84 0.75
CA SER A 282 9.03 -19.06 1.34
C SER A 282 7.55 -19.29 1.05
N LYS A 283 6.78 -18.21 0.95
CA LYS A 283 5.35 -18.27 0.57
C LYS A 283 5.17 -18.55 -0.92
N LEU A 284 5.96 -17.92 -1.78
CA LEU A 284 5.93 -18.17 -3.22
C LEU A 284 6.22 -19.64 -3.52
N ASP A 285 7.11 -20.27 -2.77
CA ASP A 285 7.49 -21.67 -2.95
C ASP A 285 6.29 -22.64 -2.84
N VAL A 286 5.29 -22.29 -2.04
CA VAL A 286 4.06 -23.08 -1.86
C VAL A 286 2.87 -22.56 -2.65
N GLN A 287 2.86 -21.29 -3.04
CA GLN A 287 1.70 -20.63 -3.66
C GLN A 287 1.74 -20.67 -5.18
N LEU A 288 2.91 -20.47 -5.81
CA LEU A 288 3.02 -20.30 -7.26
C LEU A 288 3.37 -21.62 -7.94
N LYS A 289 2.50 -22.08 -8.82
CA LYS A 289 2.72 -23.31 -9.59
C LYS A 289 3.44 -23.02 -10.91
N PRO A 290 4.10 -24.04 -11.51
CA PRO A 290 4.80 -23.88 -12.79
C PRO A 290 3.93 -23.39 -13.95
N ASP A 291 2.62 -23.70 -13.93
CA ASP A 291 1.65 -23.23 -14.92
C ASP A 291 1.13 -21.80 -14.65
N GLY A 292 1.61 -21.16 -13.60
CA GLY A 292 1.21 -19.81 -13.20
C GLY A 292 -0.02 -19.76 -12.29
N THR A 293 -0.66 -20.86 -12.00
CA THR A 293 -1.84 -20.88 -11.12
C THR A 293 -1.46 -20.70 -9.65
N GLN A 294 -2.42 -20.21 -8.87
CA GLN A 294 -2.35 -20.01 -7.43
C GLN A 294 -3.50 -20.77 -6.76
N PRO A 295 -3.30 -22.04 -6.39
CA PRO A 295 -4.40 -22.90 -5.94
C PRO A 295 -5.17 -22.36 -4.72
N ALA A 296 -4.50 -21.74 -3.75
CA ALA A 296 -5.15 -21.17 -2.58
C ALA A 296 -6.12 -20.03 -2.93
N GLU A 297 -5.80 -19.26 -3.97
CA GLU A 297 -6.63 -18.15 -4.44
C GLU A 297 -7.73 -18.64 -5.41
N LEU A 298 -7.42 -19.64 -6.23
CA LEU A 298 -8.41 -20.27 -7.12
C LEU A 298 -9.51 -21.00 -6.36
N ALA A 299 -9.24 -21.44 -5.13
CA ALA A 299 -10.25 -22.08 -4.27
C ALA A 299 -11.27 -21.09 -3.69
N ARG A 300 -11.01 -19.77 -3.77
CA ARG A 300 -11.91 -18.74 -3.26
C ARG A 300 -13.08 -18.50 -4.20
N THR A 301 -14.20 -18.01 -3.64
CA THR A 301 -15.42 -17.71 -4.41
C THR A 301 -15.25 -16.57 -5.41
N ARG A 302 -14.27 -15.68 -5.18
CA ARG A 302 -13.85 -14.62 -6.11
C ARG A 302 -12.46 -14.95 -6.67
N SER A 303 -12.32 -16.08 -7.32
CA SER A 303 -11.01 -16.65 -7.70
C SER A 303 -10.19 -15.73 -8.61
N PHE A 304 -10.81 -15.02 -9.54
CA PHE A 304 -10.12 -14.04 -10.39
C PHE A 304 -9.58 -12.89 -9.56
N HIS A 305 -10.42 -12.29 -8.72
CA HIS A 305 -10.00 -11.19 -7.86
C HIS A 305 -8.85 -11.60 -6.94
N TYR A 306 -8.95 -12.75 -6.26
CA TYR A 306 -7.91 -13.15 -5.31
C TYR A 306 -6.63 -13.58 -5.99
N SER A 307 -6.67 -14.17 -7.18
CA SER A 307 -5.45 -14.42 -7.97
C SER A 307 -4.73 -13.11 -8.32
N TYR A 308 -5.47 -12.07 -8.70
CA TYR A 308 -4.94 -10.73 -8.89
C TYR A 308 -4.44 -10.11 -7.57
N PHE A 309 -5.25 -10.18 -6.52
CA PHE A 309 -4.97 -9.52 -5.25
C PHE A 309 -3.70 -10.04 -4.58
N ASP A 310 -3.45 -11.34 -4.66
CA ASP A 310 -2.18 -11.95 -4.21
C ASP A 310 -1.01 -11.44 -5.07
N LEU A 311 -1.14 -11.47 -6.38
CA LEU A 311 -0.10 -10.96 -7.28
C LEU A 311 0.16 -9.46 -7.12
N GLN A 312 -0.83 -8.69 -6.70
CA GLN A 312 -0.64 -7.27 -6.38
C GLN A 312 0.33 -7.09 -5.21
N ALA A 313 0.12 -7.83 -4.11
CA ALA A 313 1.02 -7.78 -2.97
C ALA A 313 2.45 -8.23 -3.35
N ILE A 314 2.55 -9.31 -4.11
CA ILE A 314 3.81 -9.88 -4.58
C ILE A 314 4.55 -8.89 -5.50
N SER A 315 3.83 -8.28 -6.44
CA SER A 315 4.40 -7.31 -7.40
C SER A 315 4.86 -6.03 -6.71
N LEU A 316 4.11 -5.53 -5.74
CA LEU A 316 4.53 -4.40 -4.92
C LEU A 316 5.82 -4.71 -4.15
N MET A 317 5.92 -5.90 -3.56
CA MET A 317 7.15 -6.33 -2.91
C MET A 317 8.31 -6.38 -3.90
N ALA A 318 8.08 -6.88 -5.11
CA ALA A 318 9.10 -6.95 -6.14
C ALA A 318 9.58 -5.56 -6.59
N VAL A 319 8.68 -4.59 -6.69
CA VAL A 319 9.03 -3.18 -6.97
C VAL A 319 9.90 -2.60 -5.87
N LEU A 320 9.52 -2.80 -4.61
CA LEU A 320 10.28 -2.31 -3.46
C LEU A 320 11.65 -2.99 -3.35
N ALA A 321 11.69 -4.32 -3.46
CA ALA A 321 12.91 -5.11 -3.38
C ALA A 321 13.92 -4.73 -4.45
N GLN A 322 13.47 -4.38 -5.66
CA GLN A 322 14.33 -3.93 -6.75
C GLN A 322 15.09 -2.66 -6.38
N LYS A 323 14.45 -1.72 -5.67
CA LYS A 323 15.13 -0.51 -5.17
C LYS A 323 16.27 -0.82 -4.19
N ASP A 324 16.17 -1.94 -3.51
CA ASP A 324 17.21 -2.46 -2.58
C ASP A 324 18.17 -3.46 -3.27
N GLY A 325 18.14 -3.52 -4.60
CA GLY A 325 19.03 -4.38 -5.40
C GLY A 325 18.65 -5.86 -5.40
N ILE A 326 17.45 -6.22 -4.96
CA ILE A 326 16.99 -7.61 -4.86
C ILE A 326 16.03 -7.89 -6.03
N ASP A 327 16.35 -8.92 -6.84
CA ASP A 327 15.52 -9.37 -7.95
C ASP A 327 14.52 -10.44 -7.52
N LEU A 328 13.32 -10.03 -7.17
CA LEU A 328 12.22 -10.93 -6.90
C LEU A 328 11.44 -11.29 -8.18
N TRP A 329 11.53 -10.44 -9.21
CA TRP A 329 10.82 -10.67 -10.47
C TRP A 329 11.24 -11.95 -11.17
N HIS A 330 12.51 -12.32 -11.12
CA HIS A 330 13.05 -13.53 -11.72
C HIS A 330 13.24 -14.68 -10.73
N TYR A 331 12.81 -14.50 -9.47
CA TYR A 331 12.88 -15.57 -8.50
C TYR A 331 12.10 -16.78 -8.99
N GLN A 332 12.76 -17.94 -9.00
CA GLN A 332 12.17 -19.21 -9.39
C GLN A 332 12.05 -20.12 -8.17
N THR A 333 10.82 -20.60 -7.91
CA THR A 333 10.59 -21.54 -6.82
C THR A 333 11.23 -22.90 -7.13
N PRO A 334 11.49 -23.74 -6.11
CA PRO A 334 12.04 -25.08 -6.33
C PRO A 334 11.23 -25.94 -7.30
N GLN A 335 9.92 -25.72 -7.37
CA GLN A 335 9.02 -26.43 -8.29
C GLN A 335 8.90 -25.78 -9.67
N GLY A 336 9.56 -24.67 -9.90
CA GLY A 336 9.58 -23.97 -11.18
C GLY A 336 8.50 -22.90 -11.37
N GLY A 337 7.80 -22.51 -10.32
CA GLY A 337 6.89 -21.35 -10.31
C GLY A 337 7.65 -20.03 -10.21
N GLY A 338 6.99 -18.93 -10.50
CA GLY A 338 7.57 -17.59 -10.39
C GLY A 338 6.56 -16.50 -10.74
N ILE A 339 6.88 -15.27 -10.41
CA ILE A 339 6.00 -14.11 -10.63
C ILE A 339 5.63 -13.98 -12.10
N LEU A 340 6.61 -14.03 -13.00
CA LEU A 340 6.36 -13.83 -14.44
C LEU A 340 5.48 -14.93 -15.02
N LYS A 341 5.61 -16.18 -14.56
CA LYS A 341 4.72 -17.27 -14.98
C LYS A 341 3.28 -17.05 -14.51
N SER A 342 3.10 -16.56 -13.30
CA SER A 342 1.77 -16.22 -12.78
C SER A 342 1.17 -15.02 -13.49
N LEU A 343 1.97 -14.02 -13.84
CA LEU A 343 1.52 -12.89 -14.66
C LEU A 343 1.20 -13.33 -16.09
N ASP A 344 1.97 -14.24 -16.69
CA ASP A 344 1.65 -14.83 -18.01
C ASP A 344 0.29 -15.53 -17.98
N PHE A 345 0.01 -16.26 -16.92
CA PHE A 345 -1.29 -16.90 -16.74
C PHE A 345 -2.41 -15.86 -16.69
N MET A 346 -2.27 -14.82 -15.89
CA MET A 346 -3.30 -13.75 -15.79
C MET A 346 -3.42 -12.94 -17.08
N ALA A 347 -2.33 -12.77 -17.82
CA ALA A 347 -2.33 -11.99 -19.06
C ALA A 347 -3.30 -12.53 -20.12
N LYS A 348 -3.60 -13.82 -20.10
CA LYS A 348 -4.58 -14.45 -21.00
C LYS A 348 -6.01 -13.99 -20.75
N TYR A 349 -6.28 -13.44 -19.57
CA TYR A 349 -7.66 -13.15 -19.09
C TYR A 349 -7.88 -11.67 -18.82
N THR A 350 -7.05 -10.80 -19.37
CA THR A 350 -7.24 -9.33 -19.35
C THR A 350 -8.24 -8.86 -20.41
N ASP A 351 -8.67 -9.75 -21.28
CA ASP A 351 -9.71 -9.57 -22.28
C ASP A 351 -10.92 -10.44 -21.92
N ASP A 352 -12.10 -9.84 -21.82
CA ASP A 352 -13.34 -10.52 -21.47
C ASP A 352 -13.82 -11.53 -22.53
N SER A 353 -13.29 -11.47 -23.75
CA SER A 353 -13.55 -12.47 -24.79
C SER A 353 -12.97 -13.85 -24.46
N GLN A 354 -11.98 -13.91 -23.57
CA GLN A 354 -11.40 -15.16 -23.08
C GLN A 354 -12.08 -15.56 -21.77
N PRO A 355 -12.82 -16.70 -21.74
CA PRO A 355 -13.50 -17.09 -20.52
C PRO A 355 -12.52 -17.49 -19.41
N TRP A 356 -12.77 -16.99 -18.19
CA TRP A 356 -12.05 -17.46 -17.01
C TRP A 356 -12.46 -18.90 -16.68
N PRO A 357 -11.50 -19.85 -16.60
CA PRO A 357 -11.86 -21.27 -16.50
C PRO A 357 -12.25 -21.74 -15.10
N TYR A 358 -12.32 -20.85 -14.13
CA TYR A 358 -12.64 -21.16 -12.74
C TYR A 358 -13.91 -20.43 -12.31
N LYS A 359 -14.54 -20.91 -11.23
CA LYS A 359 -15.68 -20.21 -10.65
C LYS A 359 -15.22 -18.90 -10.04
N SER A 360 -15.89 -17.81 -10.38
CA SER A 360 -15.66 -16.50 -9.78
C SER A 360 -16.95 -15.70 -9.78
N LEU A 361 -17.30 -15.14 -8.62
CA LEU A 361 -18.49 -14.30 -8.46
C LEU A 361 -18.40 -13.00 -9.28
N ASP A 362 -17.19 -12.52 -9.51
CA ASP A 362 -16.89 -11.33 -10.31
C ASP A 362 -15.59 -11.50 -11.09
N ARG A 363 -15.40 -10.62 -12.05
CA ARG A 363 -14.19 -10.54 -12.85
C ARG A 363 -14.01 -9.11 -13.35
N ILE A 364 -12.98 -8.43 -12.87
CA ILE A 364 -12.59 -7.09 -13.35
C ILE A 364 -11.30 -7.23 -14.12
N SER A 365 -11.40 -7.46 -15.42
CA SER A 365 -10.32 -7.89 -16.31
C SER A 365 -9.18 -6.89 -16.41
N VAL A 366 -9.44 -5.59 -16.20
CA VAL A 366 -8.42 -4.53 -16.26
C VAL A 366 -7.40 -4.62 -15.12
N ARG A 367 -7.78 -5.16 -13.97
CA ARG A 367 -6.92 -5.12 -12.77
C ARG A 367 -5.52 -5.70 -12.97
N PRO A 368 -5.34 -6.89 -13.56
CA PRO A 368 -3.99 -7.44 -13.75
C PRO A 368 -3.09 -6.62 -14.68
N VAL A 369 -3.64 -5.78 -15.55
CA VAL A 369 -2.87 -5.02 -16.54
C VAL A 369 -1.85 -4.10 -15.89
N THR A 370 -2.18 -3.49 -14.76
CA THR A 370 -1.24 -2.69 -13.96
C THR A 370 0.00 -3.50 -13.59
N LEU A 371 -0.19 -4.73 -13.12
CA LEU A 371 0.91 -5.61 -12.70
C LEU A 371 1.78 -6.03 -13.88
N LEU A 372 1.16 -6.25 -15.05
CA LEU A 372 1.87 -6.56 -16.29
C LEU A 372 2.79 -5.40 -16.69
N SER A 373 2.28 -4.17 -16.60
CA SER A 373 3.07 -2.96 -16.89
C SER A 373 4.24 -2.81 -15.92
N TRP A 374 4.05 -3.03 -14.63
CA TRP A 374 5.12 -2.97 -13.64
C TRP A 374 6.21 -4.01 -13.90
N ALA A 375 5.83 -5.24 -14.30
CA ALA A 375 6.79 -6.29 -14.63
C ALA A 375 7.63 -5.92 -15.86
N ASP A 376 7.02 -5.41 -16.91
CA ASP A 376 7.76 -4.94 -18.10
C ASP A 376 8.70 -3.79 -17.76
N ASN A 377 8.27 -2.85 -16.91
CA ASN A 377 9.10 -1.74 -16.45
C ASN A 377 10.33 -2.24 -15.70
N ALA A 378 10.13 -3.17 -14.77
CA ALA A 378 11.18 -3.70 -13.91
C ALA A 378 12.22 -4.53 -14.66
N THR A 379 11.82 -5.20 -15.73
CA THR A 379 12.67 -6.08 -16.54
C THR A 379 13.16 -5.45 -17.82
N GLY A 380 12.73 -4.22 -18.15
CA GLY A 380 13.07 -3.51 -19.38
C GLY A 380 12.51 -4.21 -20.64
N GLN A 381 11.43 -4.95 -20.50
CA GLN A 381 10.84 -5.73 -21.58
C GLN A 381 9.51 -5.18 -22.03
N THR A 382 9.01 -5.73 -23.13
CA THR A 382 7.71 -5.40 -23.71
C THR A 382 6.83 -6.64 -23.83
N ARG A 383 7.00 -7.57 -22.91
CA ARG A 383 6.34 -8.88 -22.91
C ARG A 383 4.82 -8.79 -22.93
N TYR A 384 4.28 -7.77 -22.27
CA TYR A 384 2.84 -7.56 -22.12
C TYR A 384 2.34 -6.34 -22.88
N GLN A 385 3.12 -5.84 -23.84
CA GLN A 385 2.77 -4.65 -24.61
C GLN A 385 1.40 -4.75 -25.27
N GLN A 386 1.02 -5.91 -25.79
CA GLN A 386 -0.26 -6.12 -26.43
C GLN A 386 -1.42 -5.92 -25.46
N GLN A 387 -1.33 -6.52 -24.27
CA GLN A 387 -2.36 -6.39 -23.22
C GLN A 387 -2.51 -4.95 -22.76
N ILE A 388 -1.40 -4.24 -22.58
CA ILE A 388 -1.40 -2.84 -22.15
C ILE A 388 -1.99 -1.94 -23.24
N ARG A 389 -1.59 -2.12 -24.51
CA ARG A 389 -2.10 -1.33 -25.64
C ARG A 389 -3.57 -1.57 -25.92
N SER A 390 -4.05 -2.79 -25.78
CA SER A 390 -5.44 -3.16 -26.07
C SER A 390 -6.41 -2.80 -24.96
N THR A 391 -5.93 -2.39 -23.79
CA THR A 391 -6.78 -2.03 -22.66
C THR A 391 -7.53 -0.73 -22.93
N SER A 392 -8.85 -0.77 -22.81
CA SER A 392 -9.70 0.41 -22.83
C SER A 392 -9.90 0.95 -21.42
N PHE A 393 -9.72 2.28 -21.26
CA PHE A 393 -10.03 2.99 -20.03
C PHE A 393 -11.37 3.74 -20.10
N THR A 394 -12.21 3.40 -21.08
CA THR A 394 -13.56 3.94 -21.17
C THR A 394 -14.38 3.50 -19.97
N LEU A 395 -14.95 4.47 -19.26
CA LEU A 395 -15.74 4.19 -18.07
C LEU A 395 -17.12 3.68 -18.48
N PRO A 396 -17.64 2.60 -17.87
CA PRO A 396 -19.03 2.20 -18.05
C PRO A 396 -19.98 3.28 -17.52
N ALA A 397 -21.22 3.29 -17.99
CA ALA A 397 -22.23 4.21 -17.48
C ALA A 397 -22.40 4.02 -15.97
N ALA A 398 -22.57 5.13 -15.24
CA ALA A 398 -22.83 5.05 -13.81
C ALA A 398 -24.14 4.29 -13.58
N PRO A 399 -24.22 3.39 -12.58
CA PRO A 399 -25.45 2.67 -12.27
C PRO A 399 -26.55 3.66 -11.91
N LYS A 400 -27.77 3.42 -12.43
CA LYS A 400 -28.92 4.33 -12.28
C LYS A 400 -29.47 4.37 -10.85
N GLN A 401 -29.14 3.39 -10.01
CA GLN A 401 -29.45 3.34 -8.58
C GLN A 401 -28.26 2.71 -7.85
N GLN A 402 -27.74 3.42 -6.86
CA GLN A 402 -26.95 2.78 -5.82
C GLN A 402 -27.92 1.96 -4.97
N GLU A 403 -27.81 0.64 -5.02
CA GLU A 403 -28.35 -0.17 -3.94
C GLU A 403 -27.66 0.30 -2.65
N ALA A 404 -28.47 0.51 -1.61
CA ALA A 404 -27.99 1.03 -0.33
C ALA A 404 -26.84 0.18 0.19
N GLY A 405 -25.65 0.75 0.27
CA GLY A 405 -24.43 0.10 0.75
C GLY A 405 -23.28 0.21 -0.24
N TYR A 406 -22.22 -0.41 0.10
CA TYR A 406 -20.88 -0.45 -0.43
C TYR A 406 -20.69 -0.51 -1.97
N HIS A 407 -21.71 -0.73 -2.76
CA HIS A 407 -21.58 -0.83 -4.22
C HIS A 407 -21.36 0.55 -4.87
N GLU A 408 -20.23 1.17 -4.57
CA GLU A 408 -19.57 1.96 -5.60
C GLU A 408 -19.37 1.05 -6.80
N ASP A 409 -19.43 1.62 -7.97
CA ASP A 409 -19.10 0.91 -9.19
C ASP A 409 -17.62 0.52 -9.13
N VAL A 410 -17.37 -0.67 -8.56
CA VAL A 410 -16.02 -1.21 -8.35
C VAL A 410 -15.26 -1.32 -9.68
N THR A 411 -15.98 -1.54 -10.77
CA THR A 411 -15.41 -1.60 -12.12
C THR A 411 -14.91 -0.22 -12.56
N ARG A 412 -15.68 0.84 -12.33
CA ARG A 412 -15.25 2.22 -12.65
C ARG A 412 -14.00 2.58 -11.86
N GLY A 413 -14.01 2.32 -10.57
CA GLY A 413 -12.86 2.56 -9.68
C GLY A 413 -11.61 1.81 -10.13
N ALA A 414 -11.76 0.55 -10.53
CA ALA A 414 -10.64 -0.26 -11.03
C ALA A 414 -10.04 0.27 -12.34
N ILE A 415 -10.88 0.75 -13.26
CA ILE A 415 -10.43 1.35 -14.53
C ILE A 415 -9.70 2.66 -14.26
N ILE A 416 -10.23 3.53 -13.42
CA ILE A 416 -9.60 4.79 -13.03
C ILE A 416 -8.24 4.53 -12.37
N GLU A 417 -8.17 3.58 -11.46
CA GLU A 417 -6.92 3.19 -10.80
C GLU A 417 -5.90 2.65 -11.80
N ALA A 418 -6.30 1.76 -12.71
CA ALA A 418 -5.41 1.20 -13.71
C ALA A 418 -4.82 2.27 -14.63
N GLU A 419 -5.63 3.19 -15.15
CA GLU A 419 -5.13 4.29 -15.98
C GLU A 419 -4.14 5.17 -15.21
N ARG A 420 -4.44 5.51 -13.97
CA ARG A 420 -3.57 6.29 -13.10
C ARG A 420 -2.23 5.58 -12.87
N GLU A 421 -2.27 4.32 -12.46
CA GLU A 421 -1.07 3.55 -12.13
C GLU A 421 -0.20 3.31 -13.36
N ILE A 422 -0.77 3.05 -14.52
CA ILE A 422 -0.02 2.73 -15.73
C ILE A 422 0.51 3.99 -16.41
N TRP A 423 -0.25 5.10 -16.44
CA TRP A 423 0.02 6.25 -17.28
C TRP A 423 0.34 7.56 -16.55
N LEU A 424 0.07 7.68 -15.26
CA LEU A 424 0.36 8.88 -14.47
C LEU A 424 1.42 8.64 -13.40
N LEU A 425 1.37 7.52 -12.70
CA LEU A 425 2.33 7.17 -11.64
C LEU A 425 3.50 6.35 -12.16
N SER A 426 3.41 5.85 -13.36
CA SER A 426 4.45 5.19 -14.15
C SER A 426 4.18 5.43 -15.63
N LEU A 427 4.97 4.82 -16.51
CA LEU A 427 4.70 4.72 -17.94
C LEU A 427 4.94 3.29 -18.39
N PRO A 428 4.23 2.81 -19.42
CA PRO A 428 4.64 1.57 -20.09
C PRO A 428 6.09 1.64 -20.58
N SER A 429 6.81 0.53 -20.55
CA SER A 429 8.24 0.47 -20.89
C SER A 429 8.57 0.92 -22.31
N TRP A 430 7.59 0.90 -23.21
CA TRP A 430 7.72 1.34 -24.60
C TRP A 430 7.27 2.79 -24.83
N ALA A 431 6.71 3.46 -23.82
CA ALA A 431 6.20 4.82 -23.97
C ALA A 431 7.30 5.87 -23.96
N LYS A 432 7.05 6.97 -24.68
CA LYS A 432 7.96 8.12 -24.67
C LYS A 432 8.11 8.69 -23.26
N GLY A 433 9.33 8.81 -22.79
CA GLY A 433 9.63 9.34 -21.45
C GLY A 433 9.75 8.27 -20.38
N PHE A 434 9.61 7.00 -20.73
CA PHE A 434 9.85 5.92 -19.78
C PHE A 434 11.26 6.01 -19.18
N VAL A 435 11.35 5.90 -17.87
CA VAL A 435 12.60 5.88 -17.10
C VAL A 435 12.72 4.51 -16.44
N ALA A 436 13.72 3.74 -16.86
CA ALA A 436 13.96 2.43 -16.27
C ALA A 436 14.33 2.53 -14.78
N PRO A 437 13.76 1.68 -13.92
CA PRO A 437 14.16 1.62 -12.53
C PRO A 437 15.63 1.17 -12.39
N LYS A 438 16.27 1.51 -11.29
CA LYS A 438 17.65 1.12 -10.98
C LYS A 438 17.68 0.26 -9.70
N PRO A 439 18.33 -0.93 -9.77
CA PRO A 439 18.88 -1.57 -10.96
C PRO A 439 17.80 -2.10 -11.89
N LEU A 440 18.12 -2.26 -13.18
CA LEU A 440 17.25 -2.92 -14.14
C LEU A 440 17.64 -4.38 -14.26
N PHE A 441 16.69 -5.28 -14.05
CA PHE A 441 16.92 -6.73 -14.13
C PHE A 441 16.49 -7.28 -15.51
N THR A 442 17.41 -7.32 -16.47
CA THR A 442 17.13 -7.72 -17.87
C THR A 442 17.24 -9.21 -18.14
N SER A 443 17.90 -9.97 -17.28
CA SER A 443 18.08 -11.42 -17.37
C SER A 443 18.00 -12.06 -16.00
N GLY A 444 17.63 -13.34 -15.98
CA GLY A 444 17.53 -14.13 -14.75
C GLY A 444 18.86 -14.47 -14.08
N GLU A 445 19.80 -13.55 -14.05
CA GLU A 445 21.00 -13.70 -13.24
C GLU A 445 20.59 -13.62 -11.78
N THR A 446 20.40 -14.78 -11.18
CA THR A 446 20.22 -14.91 -9.74
C THR A 446 21.49 -14.41 -9.06
N SER A 447 21.41 -13.24 -8.45
CA SER A 447 22.38 -12.89 -7.43
C SER A 447 22.24 -13.93 -6.30
N SER A 448 23.21 -14.76 -6.18
CA SER A 448 23.40 -15.77 -5.13
C SER A 448 23.42 -15.15 -3.73
#